data_a51f52cd19ae5306c3cfef7524a949f4
#
_entry.id   a51f52cd19ae5306c3cfef7524a949f4
#
_cell.length_a   1.000
_cell.length_b   1.000
_cell.length_c   1.000
_cell.angle_alpha   90.00
_cell.angle_beta   90.00
_cell.angle_gamma   90.00
#
_symmetry.space_group_name_H-M   'P 1'
#
loop_
_entity.id
_entity.type
_entity.pdbx_description
1 polymer ?
#
loop_
_entity_poly.entity_id
_entity_poly.type
_entity_poly.pdbx_seq_one_letter_code
_entity_poly.pdbx_strand_id
1 'polypeptide(L)'
;MFRRYLIDLLSDQPRSISSLARELGASRPDLEDDLRHAIRSARAQGHLVRVIPARCKSCDFVFDEAKLSKPSRCPACRGTRLFEPMLQIDKTQP
;
A
#
# COMPACT_ATOMS: atom_id res chain seq x y z
N MET A 1 14.39 4.81 5.17
CA MET A 1 15.38 3.83 5.52
C MET A 1 15.11 2.43 5.01
N PHE A 2 13.86 2.10 4.77
CA PHE A 2 13.48 0.76 4.28
C PHE A 2 13.25 0.70 2.77
N ARG A 3 13.59 1.75 2.02
CA ARG A 3 13.16 1.91 0.62
C ARG A 3 13.53 0.77 -0.30
N ARG A 4 14.79 0.33 -0.28
CA ARG A 4 15.24 -0.80 -1.11
C ARG A 4 14.59 -2.10 -0.69
N TYR A 5 14.49 -2.26 0.61
CA TYR A 5 13.91 -3.44 1.23
C TYR A 5 12.43 -3.59 0.86
N LEU A 6 11.73 -2.44 0.82
CA LEU A 6 10.31 -2.43 0.50
C LEU A 6 10.02 -2.92 -0.90
N ILE A 7 10.86 -2.57 -1.87
CA ILE A 7 10.68 -3.04 -3.25
C ILE A 7 10.74 -4.57 -3.28
N ASP A 8 11.71 -5.16 -2.61
CA ASP A 8 11.86 -6.60 -2.56
C ASP A 8 10.71 -7.29 -1.82
N LEU A 9 10.30 -6.73 -0.69
CA LEU A 9 9.18 -7.28 0.08
C LEU A 9 7.88 -7.24 -0.70
N LEU A 10 7.64 -6.16 -1.42
CA LEU A 10 6.41 -5.98 -2.19
C LEU A 10 6.41 -6.77 -3.50
N SER A 11 7.57 -7.18 -4.00
CA SER A 11 7.64 -7.97 -5.22
C SER A 11 7.24 -9.42 -4.99
N ASP A 12 7.34 -9.89 -3.76
CA ASP A 12 7.01 -11.28 -3.41
C ASP A 12 5.50 -11.49 -3.39
N GLN A 13 4.77 -10.61 -2.72
CA GLN A 13 3.32 -10.69 -2.63
C GLN A 13 2.74 -9.33 -2.26
N PRO A 14 1.43 -9.10 -2.54
CA PRO A 14 0.79 -7.86 -2.11
C PRO A 14 0.80 -7.74 -0.59
N ARG A 15 1.03 -6.51 -0.09
CA ARG A 15 1.07 -6.26 1.35
C ARG A 15 0.39 -4.93 1.67
N SER A 16 -0.20 -4.86 2.87
CA SER A 16 -0.76 -3.63 3.41
C SER A 16 0.28 -2.91 4.26
N ILE A 17 0.05 -1.62 4.52
CA ILE A 17 0.93 -0.86 5.42
C ILE A 17 0.91 -1.45 6.82
N SER A 18 -0.26 -1.88 7.30
CA SER A 18 -0.36 -2.50 8.63
C SER A 18 0.50 -3.75 8.75
N SER A 19 0.48 -4.58 7.73
CA SER A 19 1.29 -5.80 7.68
C SER A 19 2.77 -5.47 7.68
N LEU A 20 3.19 -4.52 6.84
CA LEU A 20 4.59 -4.11 6.76
C LEU A 20 5.07 -3.46 8.05
N ALA A 21 4.26 -2.61 8.65
CA ALA A 21 4.61 -1.95 9.90
C ALA A 21 4.87 -2.96 11.01
N ARG A 22 4.03 -3.99 11.08
CA ARG A 22 4.20 -5.06 12.05
C ARG A 22 5.46 -5.88 11.80
N GLU A 23 5.69 -6.21 10.54
CA GLU A 23 6.85 -7.03 10.15
C GLU A 23 8.17 -6.30 10.37
N LEU A 24 8.20 -5.00 10.08
CA LEU A 24 9.42 -4.19 10.16
C LEU A 24 9.60 -3.46 11.48
N GLY A 25 8.58 -3.48 12.34
CA GLY A 25 8.62 -2.74 13.60
C GLY A 25 8.68 -1.23 13.39
N ALA A 26 8.08 -0.73 12.31
CA ALA A 26 8.10 0.69 11.96
C ALA A 26 6.76 1.34 12.24
N SER A 27 6.76 2.66 12.44
CA SER A 27 5.51 3.40 12.58
C SER A 27 4.85 3.54 11.21
N ARG A 28 3.51 3.65 11.19
CA ARG A 28 2.76 3.80 9.94
C ARG A 28 3.12 5.07 9.18
N PRO A 29 3.24 6.24 9.83
CA PRO A 29 3.60 7.45 9.09
C PRO A 29 4.97 7.38 8.43
N ASP A 30 5.96 6.84 9.14
CA ASP A 30 7.30 6.68 8.58
C ASP A 30 7.30 5.71 7.40
N LEU A 31 6.58 4.61 7.56
CA LEU A 31 6.49 3.60 6.52
C LEU A 31 5.75 4.12 5.30
N GLU A 32 4.70 4.90 5.50
CA GLU A 32 3.96 5.51 4.40
C GLU A 32 4.85 6.41 3.56
N ASP A 33 5.68 7.23 4.21
CA ASP A 33 6.62 8.09 3.53
C ASP A 33 7.64 7.27 2.74
N ASP A 34 8.21 6.25 3.37
CA ASP A 34 9.16 5.36 2.71
C ASP A 34 8.52 4.62 1.53
N LEU A 35 7.25 4.22 1.66
CA LEU A 35 6.54 3.56 0.56
C LEU A 35 6.34 4.50 -0.63
N ARG A 36 6.01 5.76 -0.39
CA ARG A 36 5.87 6.73 -1.48
C ARG A 36 7.17 6.88 -2.26
N HIS A 37 8.28 6.92 -1.55
CA HIS A 37 9.61 6.97 -2.18
C HIS A 37 9.93 5.67 -2.92
N ALA A 38 9.60 4.53 -2.34
CA ALA A 38 9.83 3.22 -2.96
C ALA A 38 9.01 3.09 -4.25
N ILE A 39 7.77 3.52 -4.23
CA ILE A 39 6.90 3.49 -5.41
C ILE A 39 7.49 4.35 -6.53
N ARG A 40 7.92 5.55 -6.21
CA ARG A 40 8.53 6.46 -7.17
C ARG A 40 9.81 5.86 -7.76
N SER A 41 10.64 5.28 -6.90
CA SER A 41 11.88 4.65 -7.32
C SER A 41 11.62 3.44 -8.22
N ALA A 42 10.65 2.61 -7.85
CA ALA A 42 10.28 1.44 -8.65
C ALA A 42 9.79 1.83 -10.03
N ARG A 43 8.95 2.85 -10.12
CA ARG A 43 8.46 3.36 -11.42
C ARG A 43 9.60 3.91 -12.27
N ALA A 44 10.54 4.61 -11.64
CA ALA A 44 11.70 5.14 -12.36
C ALA A 44 12.59 4.03 -12.91
N GLN A 45 12.61 2.87 -12.25
CA GLN A 45 13.36 1.70 -12.71
C GLN A 45 12.59 0.87 -13.73
N GLY A 46 11.37 1.26 -14.07
CA GLY A 46 10.55 0.54 -15.04
C GLY A 46 9.74 -0.62 -14.47
N HIS A 47 9.70 -0.74 -13.15
CA HIS A 47 8.87 -1.77 -12.51
C HIS A 47 7.41 -1.38 -12.51
N LEU A 48 6.54 -2.37 -12.53
CA LEU A 48 5.10 -2.15 -12.48
C LEU A 48 4.65 -2.09 -11.02
N VAL A 49 4.01 -0.99 -10.65
CA VAL A 49 3.47 -0.82 -9.30
C VAL A 49 1.96 -1.02 -9.36
N ARG A 50 1.46 -1.97 -8.59
CA ARG A 50 0.03 -2.25 -8.49
C ARG A 50 -0.48 -1.79 -7.13
N VAL A 51 -1.54 -1.01 -7.15
CA VAL A 51 -2.22 -0.59 -5.93
C VAL A 51 -3.61 -1.20 -5.94
N ILE A 52 -3.91 -1.99 -4.91
CA ILE A 52 -5.25 -2.50 -4.69
C ILE A 52 -5.89 -1.53 -3.71
N PRO A 53 -6.86 -0.72 -4.16
CA PRO A 53 -7.40 0.34 -3.29
C PRO A 53 -8.19 -0.23 -2.13
N ALA A 54 -8.31 0.56 -1.07
CA ALA A 54 -9.18 0.25 0.05
C ALA A 54 -10.62 0.19 -0.45
N ARG A 55 -11.44 -0.65 0.16
CA ARG A 55 -12.84 -0.82 -0.22
C ARG A 55 -13.69 -1.04 1.01
N CYS A 56 -14.90 -0.51 0.98
CA CYS A 56 -15.86 -0.74 2.06
C CYS A 56 -16.46 -2.14 1.91
N LYS A 57 -16.49 -2.91 3.01
CA LYS A 57 -17.09 -4.24 3.00
C LYS A 57 -18.61 -4.20 2.97
N SER A 58 -19.20 -3.07 3.39
CA SER A 58 -20.66 -2.95 3.49
C SER A 58 -21.31 -2.44 2.20
N CYS A 59 -20.73 -1.41 1.57
CA CYS A 59 -21.35 -0.76 0.43
C CYS A 59 -20.50 -0.80 -0.85
N ASP A 60 -19.34 -1.44 -0.81
CA ASP A 60 -18.41 -1.59 -1.93
C ASP A 60 -17.82 -0.27 -2.45
N PHE A 61 -17.87 0.78 -1.63
CA PHE A 61 -17.22 2.03 -2.01
C PHE A 61 -15.71 1.81 -2.17
N VAL A 62 -15.14 2.24 -3.30
CA VAL A 62 -13.72 2.11 -3.60
C VAL A 62 -13.02 3.42 -3.33
N PHE A 63 -11.97 3.37 -2.52
CA PHE A 63 -11.20 4.56 -2.16
C PHE A 63 -10.18 4.90 -3.24
N ASP A 64 -9.62 6.11 -3.15
CA ASP A 64 -8.59 6.57 -4.06
C ASP A 64 -7.33 5.71 -3.92
N GLU A 65 -6.72 5.34 -5.04
CA GLU A 65 -5.49 4.56 -5.05
C GLU A 65 -4.31 5.29 -4.41
N ALA A 66 -4.36 6.60 -4.31
CA ALA A 66 -3.32 7.37 -3.63
C ALA A 66 -3.33 7.17 -2.12
N LYS A 67 -4.42 6.65 -1.56
CA LYS A 67 -4.49 6.33 -0.13
C LYS A 67 -3.78 5.02 0.15
N LEU A 68 -2.66 5.09 0.84
CA LEU A 68 -1.83 3.93 1.15
C LEU A 68 -2.15 3.33 2.52
N SER A 69 -2.75 4.09 3.42
CA SER A 69 -3.09 3.61 4.75
C SER A 69 -4.58 3.32 4.86
N LYS A 70 -4.94 2.46 5.82
CA LYS A 70 -6.33 2.08 6.04
C LYS A 70 -7.16 3.30 6.43
N PRO A 71 -8.25 3.59 5.71
CA PRO A 71 -9.15 4.67 6.10
C PRO A 71 -9.87 4.32 7.40
N SER A 72 -10.27 5.32 8.15
CA SER A 72 -10.98 5.10 9.41
C SER A 72 -12.47 4.87 9.22
N ARG A 73 -13.04 5.39 8.14
CA ARG A 73 -14.48 5.36 7.92
C ARG A 73 -14.80 5.49 6.43
N CYS A 74 -15.87 4.83 6.02
CA CYS A 74 -16.36 4.95 4.65
C CYS A 74 -17.16 6.26 4.50
N PRO A 75 -16.83 7.11 3.52
CA PRO A 75 -17.58 8.36 3.32
C PRO A 75 -18.98 8.13 2.75
N ALA A 76 -19.24 6.99 2.14
CA ALA A 76 -20.54 6.71 1.53
C ALA A 76 -21.55 6.19 2.56
N CYS A 77 -21.17 5.24 3.40
CA CYS A 77 -22.09 4.62 4.36
C CYS A 77 -21.70 4.86 5.82
N ARG A 78 -20.57 5.52 6.06
CA ARG A 78 -20.03 5.81 7.38
C ARG A 78 -19.69 4.56 8.20
N GLY A 79 -19.61 3.41 7.56
CA GLY A 79 -19.21 2.18 8.21
C GLY A 79 -17.72 2.11 8.47
N THR A 80 -17.32 1.20 9.36
CA THR A 80 -15.93 1.03 9.73
C THR A 80 -15.35 -0.30 9.25
N ARG A 81 -16.14 -1.11 8.59
CA ARG A 81 -15.66 -2.38 8.03
C ARG A 81 -15.06 -2.12 6.65
N LEU A 82 -13.73 -2.08 6.62
CA LEU A 82 -13.01 -1.69 5.42
C LEU A 82 -11.88 -2.67 5.13
N PHE A 83 -11.68 -2.96 3.84
CA PHE A 83 -10.48 -3.66 3.39
C PHE A 83 -9.35 -2.65 3.32
N GLU A 84 -8.18 -3.01 3.82
CA GLU A 84 -7.00 -2.15 3.72
C GLU A 84 -6.50 -2.11 2.30
N PRO A 85 -5.93 -0.98 1.87
CA PRO A 85 -5.25 -0.96 0.58
C PRO A 85 -4.00 -1.83 0.62
N MET A 86 -3.67 -2.43 -0.51
CA MET A 86 -2.50 -3.28 -0.62
C MET A 86 -1.65 -2.82 -1.79
N LEU A 87 -0.37 -3.12 -1.72
CA LEU A 87 0.61 -2.74 -2.72
C LEU A 87 1.39 -3.95 -3.18
N GLN A 88 1.69 -3.99 -4.46
CA GLN A 88 2.58 -4.98 -5.04
C GLN A 88 3.45 -4.32 -6.10
N ILE A 89 4.72 -4.66 -6.12
CA ILE A 89 5.66 -4.17 -7.13
C ILE A 89 6.14 -5.35 -7.94
N ASP A 90 5.72 -5.40 -9.21
CA ASP A 90 6.20 -6.43 -10.13
C ASP A 90 7.51 -5.95 -10.75
N LYS A 91 8.59 -6.64 -10.45
CA LYS A 91 9.88 -6.33 -11.06
C LYS A 91 9.87 -6.81 -12.51
N THR A 92 9.84 -5.84 -13.43
CA THR A 92 9.94 -6.18 -14.84
C THR A 92 11.40 -6.37 -15.21
N GLN A 93 11.68 -7.40 -15.98
CA GLN A 93 13.03 -7.64 -16.47
C GLN A 93 13.20 -6.96 -17.79
N PRO A 94 14.27 -6.17 -17.97
CA PRO A 94 14.58 -5.60 -19.27
C PRO A 94 14.98 -6.69 -20.27
#